data_29395d47c389982b37c9381ebfe38d32
#
_entry.id   29395d47c389982b37c9381ebfe38d32
#
_cell.length_a   1.000
_cell.length_b   1.000
_cell.length_c   1.000
_cell.angle_alpha   90.00
_cell.angle_beta   90.00
_cell.angle_gamma   90.00
#
_symmetry.space_group_name_H-M   'P 1'
#
loop_
_entity.id
_entity.type
_entity.pdbx_description
1 polymer ?
#
loop_
_entity_poly.entity_id
_entity_poly.type
_entity_poly.pdbx_seq_one_letter_code
_entity_poly.pdbx_strand_id
1 'polypeptide(L)'
;MKRKGLSFVAAAVFGLATAAFALGQETTTTVTKAVQNPDGTYTIIEYPAKKEVMINLNPVNITGAKGMATILRDDAGTRIKLNLTAVPADVTSLTLYAVDDTGAVTPIGPVAISNGTGTLTASTPLTKFMLIASPEASLSAYDPNTAVVFRSAVPEGYTVIPLSSARGEKVAAVTAPASSTGYQVAMLNIPAFKKGDDTKIKIDFAGP
;
A
#
# COMPACT_ATOMS: atom_id res chain seq x y z
N MET A 1 -71.58 -52.33 -4.77
CA MET A 1 -71.80 -51.95 -6.18
C MET A 1 -70.60 -51.21 -6.72
N LYS A 2 -70.08 -51.72 -7.82
CA LYS A 2 -68.90 -51.20 -8.56
C LYS A 2 -69.20 -49.85 -9.18
N ARG A 3 -68.25 -48.92 -9.21
CA ARG A 3 -67.96 -48.08 -10.41
C ARG A 3 -66.50 -47.62 -10.44
N LYS A 4 -65.91 -48.02 -11.48
CA LYS A 4 -64.55 -47.63 -11.99
C LYS A 4 -64.62 -46.19 -12.53
N GLY A 5 -63.63 -45.38 -12.30
CA GLY A 5 -63.47 -44.07 -12.88
C GLY A 5 -62.01 -43.82 -13.20
N LEU A 6 -61.80 -43.64 -14.42
CA LEU A 6 -60.62 -43.64 -15.30
C LEU A 6 -59.60 -42.53 -14.97
N SER A 7 -58.33 -42.90 -14.91
CA SER A 7 -57.16 -41.99 -14.80
C SER A 7 -56.96 -41.21 -16.10
N PHE A 8 -56.74 -39.90 -15.97
CA PHE A 8 -56.06 -39.12 -17.04
C PHE A 8 -54.77 -38.55 -16.44
N VAL A 9 -53.67 -39.07 -16.93
CA VAL A 9 -52.34 -38.52 -16.69
C VAL A 9 -52.10 -37.46 -17.75
N ALA A 10 -52.07 -36.20 -17.33
CA ALA A 10 -51.58 -35.10 -18.14
C ALA A 10 -50.12 -34.79 -17.72
N ALA A 11 -49.19 -35.24 -18.52
CA ALA A 11 -47.79 -34.87 -18.36
C ALA A 11 -47.58 -33.46 -18.93
N ALA A 12 -47.44 -32.47 -18.02
CA ALA A 12 -46.96 -31.12 -18.38
C ALA A 12 -45.43 -31.09 -18.29
N VAL A 13 -44.81 -31.09 -19.45
CA VAL A 13 -43.37 -30.84 -19.57
C VAL A 13 -43.13 -29.35 -19.36
N PHE A 14 -42.70 -28.95 -18.16
CA PHE A 14 -42.19 -27.61 -17.92
C PHE A 14 -40.71 -27.57 -18.33
N GLY A 15 -40.46 -26.95 -19.48
CA GLY A 15 -39.12 -26.60 -19.94
C GLY A 15 -38.59 -25.48 -19.02
N LEU A 16 -37.65 -25.79 -18.11
CA LEU A 16 -36.86 -24.80 -17.40
C LEU A 16 -35.83 -24.20 -18.36
N ALA A 17 -36.10 -23.00 -18.85
CA ALA A 17 -35.11 -22.17 -19.48
C ALA A 17 -34.23 -21.60 -18.34
N THR A 18 -33.06 -22.19 -18.11
CA THR A 18 -32.02 -21.61 -17.24
C THR A 18 -31.38 -20.45 -17.98
N ALA A 19 -31.86 -19.23 -17.73
CA ALA A 19 -31.14 -18.01 -18.07
C ALA A 19 -29.88 -17.95 -17.18
N ALA A 20 -28.74 -18.30 -17.72
CA ALA A 20 -27.44 -18.04 -17.08
C ALA A 20 -27.22 -16.52 -17.06
N PHE A 21 -27.52 -15.88 -15.93
CA PHE A 21 -27.04 -14.54 -15.67
C PHE A 21 -25.52 -14.65 -15.50
N ALA A 22 -24.77 -14.30 -16.52
CA ALA A 22 -23.36 -13.99 -16.40
C ALA A 22 -23.27 -12.71 -15.55
N LEU A 23 -23.09 -12.86 -14.23
CA LEU A 23 -22.66 -11.79 -13.37
C LEU A 23 -21.26 -11.39 -13.86
N GLY A 24 -21.21 -10.35 -14.68
CA GLY A 24 -19.96 -9.69 -14.98
C GLY A 24 -19.34 -9.25 -13.67
N GLN A 25 -18.32 -9.95 -13.19
CA GLN A 25 -17.46 -9.44 -12.16
C GLN A 25 -16.77 -8.20 -12.73
N GLU A 26 -17.29 -7.02 -12.38
CA GLU A 26 -16.53 -5.80 -12.54
C GLU A 26 -15.30 -5.94 -11.63
N THR A 27 -14.17 -6.29 -12.22
CA THR A 27 -12.87 -6.20 -11.59
C THR A 27 -12.60 -4.71 -11.39
N THR A 28 -13.07 -4.17 -10.26
CA THR A 28 -12.68 -2.83 -9.82
C THR A 28 -11.17 -2.91 -9.56
N THR A 29 -10.38 -2.47 -10.52
CA THR A 29 -8.94 -2.34 -10.36
C THR A 29 -8.71 -1.27 -9.31
N THR A 30 -8.51 -1.67 -8.07
CA THR A 30 -8.14 -0.76 -6.99
C THR A 30 -6.74 -0.24 -7.30
N VAL A 31 -6.67 0.98 -7.81
CA VAL A 31 -5.39 1.64 -8.06
C VAL A 31 -4.79 1.99 -6.71
N THR A 32 -3.80 1.23 -6.30
CA THR A 32 -3.03 1.49 -5.09
C THR A 32 -1.96 2.54 -5.39
N LYS A 33 -1.92 3.62 -4.62
CA LYS A 33 -1.06 4.77 -4.86
C LYS A 33 -0.13 5.01 -3.69
N ALA A 34 1.09 5.41 -3.99
CA ALA A 34 2.04 5.94 -3.02
C ALA A 34 2.56 7.29 -3.54
N VAL A 35 2.64 8.28 -2.67
CA VAL A 35 3.25 9.59 -2.97
C VAL A 35 4.59 9.64 -2.26
N GLN A 36 5.66 9.86 -2.99
CA GLN A 36 7.03 9.77 -2.47
C GLN A 36 7.86 10.98 -2.85
N ASN A 37 8.68 11.47 -1.92
CA ASN A 37 9.78 12.39 -2.23
C ASN A 37 10.85 11.70 -3.07
N PRO A 38 11.53 12.42 -3.97
CA PRO A 38 12.62 11.86 -4.77
C PRO A 38 13.76 11.25 -3.95
N ASP A 39 14.01 11.76 -2.74
CA ASP A 39 15.02 11.25 -1.81
C ASP A 39 14.54 10.07 -0.95
N GLY A 40 13.26 9.67 -1.09
CA GLY A 40 12.67 8.56 -0.33
C GLY A 40 12.42 8.84 1.14
N THR A 41 12.66 10.06 1.64
CA THR A 41 12.47 10.40 3.06
C THR A 41 11.02 10.49 3.48
N TYR A 42 10.12 10.70 2.53
CA TYR A 42 8.68 10.83 2.78
C TYR A 42 7.90 10.01 1.75
N THR A 43 7.06 9.10 2.22
CA THR A 43 6.28 8.21 1.34
C THR A 43 4.92 7.94 1.93
N ILE A 44 3.89 8.55 1.39
CA ILE A 44 2.50 8.29 1.80
C ILE A 44 1.91 7.18 0.95
N ILE A 45 1.43 6.15 1.63
CA ILE A 45 0.82 4.97 1.03
C ILE A 45 -0.68 5.03 1.26
N GLU A 46 -1.47 4.95 0.19
CA GLU A 46 -2.93 4.79 0.27
C GLU A 46 -3.27 3.30 0.35
N TYR A 47 -3.82 2.86 1.49
CA TYR A 47 -4.14 1.46 1.70
C TYR A 47 -5.53 1.11 1.14
N PRO A 48 -5.67 0.03 0.35
CA PRO A 48 -6.95 -0.41 -0.18
C PRO A 48 -7.86 -0.93 0.93
N ALA A 49 -9.18 -0.70 0.79
CA ALA A 49 -10.16 -1.24 1.72
C ALA A 49 -10.28 -2.76 1.57
N LYS A 50 -10.48 -3.47 2.69
CA LYS A 50 -10.78 -4.91 2.77
C LYS A 50 -9.71 -5.81 2.13
N LYS A 51 -8.50 -5.29 1.95
CA LYS A 51 -7.35 -6.03 1.44
C LYS A 51 -6.18 -5.88 2.40
N GLU A 52 -5.59 -7.00 2.78
CA GLU A 52 -4.39 -7.02 3.59
C GLU A 52 -3.17 -6.65 2.72
N VAL A 53 -2.34 -5.76 3.23
CA VAL A 53 -1.11 -5.30 2.59
C VAL A 53 0.05 -5.52 3.52
N MET A 54 1.07 -6.25 3.08
CA MET A 54 2.34 -6.35 3.78
C MET A 54 3.30 -5.29 3.28
N ILE A 55 3.94 -4.60 4.20
CA ILE A 55 4.94 -3.57 3.91
C ILE A 55 6.21 -3.85 4.69
N ASN A 56 7.34 -3.65 4.04
CA ASN A 56 8.63 -3.66 4.72
C ASN A 56 8.86 -2.31 5.41
N LEU A 57 9.44 -2.34 6.60
CA LEU A 57 10.00 -1.18 7.25
C LEU A 57 11.51 -1.26 7.12
N ASN A 58 12.07 -0.37 6.31
CA ASN A 58 13.51 -0.31 6.10
C ASN A 58 14.20 0.32 7.32
N PRO A 59 15.28 -0.29 7.80
CA PRO A 59 16.08 0.30 8.87
C PRO A 59 16.76 1.58 8.39
N VAL A 60 16.80 2.59 9.26
CA VAL A 60 17.46 3.87 9.04
C VAL A 60 18.56 4.01 10.09
N ASN A 61 19.80 4.22 9.66
CA ASN A 61 20.98 4.37 10.53
C ASN A 61 21.29 3.17 11.45
N ILE A 62 20.66 2.02 11.21
CA ILE A 62 21.00 0.73 11.85
C ILE A 62 21.17 -0.34 10.79
N THR A 63 21.98 -1.36 11.07
CA THR A 63 22.27 -2.44 10.12
C THR A 63 21.75 -3.78 10.61
N GLY A 64 21.36 -4.66 9.67
CA GLY A 64 20.95 -6.04 9.98
C GLY A 64 19.51 -6.19 10.49
N ALA A 65 18.90 -5.13 11.01
CA ALA A 65 17.53 -5.15 11.48
C ALA A 65 16.52 -5.27 10.33
N LYS A 66 15.38 -5.89 10.60
CA LYS A 66 14.28 -6.04 9.65
C LYS A 66 12.97 -5.65 10.32
N GLY A 67 12.13 -4.92 9.60
CA GLY A 67 10.78 -4.58 10.01
C GLY A 67 9.76 -4.99 8.95
N MET A 68 8.60 -5.47 9.40
CA MET A 68 7.46 -5.78 8.56
C MET A 68 6.19 -5.34 9.27
N ALA A 69 5.28 -4.71 8.55
CA ALA A 69 3.94 -4.45 9.04
C ALA A 69 2.90 -5.05 8.10
N THR A 70 1.84 -5.59 8.69
CA THR A 70 0.64 -6.04 7.99
C THR A 70 -0.45 -5.01 8.26
N ILE A 71 -0.99 -4.45 7.20
CA ILE A 71 -2.00 -3.39 7.23
C ILE A 71 -3.30 -3.94 6.67
N LEU A 72 -4.39 -3.83 7.44
CA LEU A 72 -5.73 -4.16 7.00
C LEU A 72 -6.66 -2.99 7.30
N ARG A 73 -7.15 -2.37 6.25
CA ARG A 73 -8.17 -1.33 6.32
C ARG A 73 -9.55 -1.96 6.19
N ASP A 74 -10.42 -1.71 7.16
CA ASP A 74 -11.82 -2.11 7.15
C ASP A 74 -12.73 -0.90 7.45
N ASP A 75 -14.03 -1.17 7.66
CA ASP A 75 -15.03 -0.14 7.92
C ASP A 75 -14.87 0.49 9.32
N ALA A 76 -14.14 -0.16 10.24
CA ALA A 76 -13.84 0.31 11.59
C ALA A 76 -12.54 1.11 11.68
N GLY A 77 -11.73 1.12 10.62
CA GLY A 77 -10.43 1.79 10.57
C GLY A 77 -9.33 0.93 9.97
N THR A 78 -8.10 1.30 10.22
CA THR A 78 -6.92 0.59 9.72
C THR A 78 -6.22 -0.12 10.86
N ARG A 79 -6.16 -1.45 10.81
CA ARG A 79 -5.43 -2.30 11.75
C ARG A 79 -4.00 -2.48 11.27
N ILE A 80 -3.07 -2.38 12.20
CA ILE A 80 -1.64 -2.49 11.98
C ILE A 80 -1.09 -3.59 12.87
N LYS A 81 -0.36 -4.55 12.29
CA LYS A 81 0.45 -5.53 13.02
C LYS A 81 1.91 -5.32 12.63
N LEU A 82 2.74 -4.94 13.58
CA LEU A 82 4.17 -4.72 13.39
C LEU A 82 4.97 -5.90 13.93
N ASN A 83 6.01 -6.27 13.22
CA ASN A 83 7.05 -7.21 13.66
C ASN A 83 8.43 -6.65 13.29
N LEU A 84 9.29 -6.48 14.30
CA LEU A 84 10.68 -6.08 14.17
C LEU A 84 11.58 -7.22 14.62
N THR A 85 12.66 -7.46 13.90
CA THR A 85 13.63 -8.52 14.20
C THR A 85 15.07 -8.05 14.00
N ALA A 86 16.00 -8.68 14.68
CA ALA A 86 17.43 -8.35 14.66
C ALA A 86 17.71 -6.87 14.97
N VAL A 87 16.89 -6.27 15.83
CA VAL A 87 17.10 -4.90 16.30
C VAL A 87 18.32 -4.87 17.23
N PRO A 88 19.26 -3.92 17.05
CA PRO A 88 20.42 -3.81 17.93
C PRO A 88 20.07 -3.65 19.41
N ALA A 89 20.94 -4.16 20.31
CA ALA A 89 20.67 -4.23 21.73
C ALA A 89 20.61 -2.85 22.43
N ASP A 90 21.17 -1.82 21.83
CA ASP A 90 21.11 -0.42 22.29
C ASP A 90 19.75 0.24 22.03
N VAL A 91 18.94 -0.35 21.13
CA VAL A 91 17.56 0.08 20.87
C VAL A 91 16.60 -0.75 21.72
N THR A 92 16.21 -0.21 22.87
CA THR A 92 15.37 -0.94 23.85
C THR A 92 13.88 -0.66 23.72
N SER A 93 13.52 0.48 23.14
CA SER A 93 12.12 0.88 22.93
C SER A 93 12.01 1.79 21.72
N LEU A 94 10.88 1.69 21.02
CA LEU A 94 10.51 2.57 19.93
C LEU A 94 9.04 2.96 20.09
N THR A 95 8.65 4.07 19.47
CA THR A 95 7.23 4.40 19.28
C THR A 95 6.92 4.34 17.80
N LEU A 96 5.87 3.60 17.45
CA LEU A 96 5.35 3.57 16.09
C LEU A 96 4.44 4.76 15.87
N TYR A 97 4.64 5.45 14.75
CA TYR A 97 3.83 6.59 14.31
C TYR A 97 3.32 6.38 12.90
N ALA A 98 2.13 6.92 12.64
CA ALA A 98 1.64 7.16 11.29
C ALA A 98 1.82 8.64 10.96
N VAL A 99 2.39 8.92 9.78
CA VAL A 99 2.58 10.27 9.24
C VAL A 99 1.67 10.41 8.05
N ASP A 100 0.81 11.42 8.03
CA ASP A 100 -0.11 11.69 6.94
C ASP A 100 0.51 12.59 5.85
N ASP A 101 -0.27 12.91 4.82
CA ASP A 101 0.15 13.70 3.66
C ASP A 101 0.40 15.19 3.97
N THR A 102 0.04 15.65 5.17
CA THR A 102 0.35 17.00 5.67
C THR A 102 1.61 17.03 6.54
N GLY A 103 2.22 15.86 6.83
CA GLY A 103 3.32 15.72 7.76
C GLY A 103 2.88 15.65 9.23
N ALA A 104 1.57 15.61 9.50
CA ALA A 104 1.06 15.44 10.85
C ALA A 104 1.32 14.01 11.33
N VAL A 105 1.69 13.92 12.61
CA VAL A 105 2.13 12.67 13.25
C VAL A 105 1.05 12.18 14.20
N THR A 106 0.61 10.94 14.00
CA THR A 106 -0.33 10.24 14.87
C THR A 106 0.41 9.11 15.59
N PRO A 107 0.50 9.11 16.93
CA PRO A 107 1.10 7.99 17.65
C PRO A 107 0.22 6.75 17.53
N ILE A 108 0.81 5.62 17.16
CA ILE A 108 0.14 4.32 17.05
C ILE A 108 0.34 3.53 18.34
N GLY A 109 1.55 3.56 18.89
CA GLY A 109 1.83 2.95 20.18
C GLY A 109 3.30 2.61 20.40
N PRO A 110 3.66 2.31 21.68
CA PRO A 110 5.01 1.91 22.04
C PRO A 110 5.31 0.49 21.57
N VAL A 111 6.56 0.25 21.17
CA VAL A 111 7.10 -1.05 20.77
C VAL A 111 8.28 -1.35 21.70
N ALA A 112 8.06 -2.21 22.68
CA ALA A 112 9.16 -2.70 23.52
C ALA A 112 10.01 -3.69 22.73
N ILE A 113 11.33 -3.51 22.77
CA ILE A 113 12.30 -4.39 22.12
C ILE A 113 12.87 -5.33 23.17
N SER A 114 12.76 -6.64 22.94
CA SER A 114 13.33 -7.68 23.79
C SER A 114 14.06 -8.71 22.95
N ASN A 115 15.30 -8.99 23.28
CA ASN A 115 16.15 -9.91 22.52
C ASN A 115 16.17 -9.61 21.01
N GLY A 116 16.24 -8.33 20.65
CA GLY A 116 16.25 -7.89 19.25
C GLY A 116 14.92 -8.03 18.51
N THR A 117 13.83 -8.28 19.22
CA THR A 117 12.49 -8.46 18.63
C THR A 117 11.48 -7.48 19.24
N GLY A 118 10.64 -6.89 18.43
CA GLY A 118 9.55 -6.05 18.86
C GLY A 118 8.27 -6.32 18.08
N THR A 119 7.12 -6.32 18.75
CA THR A 119 5.81 -6.51 18.12
C THR A 119 4.80 -5.48 18.62
N LEU A 120 3.89 -5.09 17.74
CA LEU A 120 2.77 -4.23 18.11
C LEU A 120 1.54 -4.62 17.29
N THR A 121 0.37 -4.61 17.93
CA THR A 121 -0.93 -4.65 17.23
C THR A 121 -1.73 -3.44 17.70
N ALA A 122 -2.12 -2.60 16.76
CA ALA A 122 -2.85 -1.37 17.04
C ALA A 122 -3.77 -1.02 15.87
N SER A 123 -4.56 0.06 16.01
CA SER A 123 -5.42 0.58 14.95
C SER A 123 -5.39 2.10 14.90
N THR A 124 -5.70 2.64 13.71
CA THR A 124 -5.79 4.08 13.46
C THR A 124 -6.97 4.36 12.52
N PRO A 125 -7.62 5.52 12.61
CA PRO A 125 -8.63 5.93 11.64
C PRO A 125 -8.03 6.34 10.29
N LEU A 126 -6.72 6.54 10.21
CA LEU A 126 -6.05 6.96 8.98
C LEU A 126 -6.11 5.88 7.90
N THR A 127 -6.28 6.32 6.65
CA THR A 127 -6.35 5.44 5.46
C THR A 127 -5.18 5.63 4.52
N LYS A 128 -4.45 6.74 4.70
CA LYS A 128 -3.27 7.14 3.94
C LYS A 128 -2.22 7.60 4.92
N PHE A 129 -1.09 6.92 4.95
CA PHE A 129 0.01 7.29 5.85
C PHE A 129 1.31 6.58 5.49
N MET A 130 2.39 7.11 6.02
CA MET A 130 3.69 6.47 6.14
C MET A 130 3.85 5.96 7.58
N LEU A 131 4.45 4.79 7.76
CA LEU A 131 4.85 4.34 9.09
C LEU A 131 6.31 4.70 9.36
N ILE A 132 6.56 5.22 10.54
CA ILE A 132 7.91 5.40 11.09
C ILE A 132 7.97 4.82 12.50
N ALA A 133 9.11 4.25 12.87
CA ALA A 133 9.41 3.91 14.25
C ALA A 133 10.57 4.78 14.74
N SER A 134 10.33 5.51 15.82
CA SER A 134 11.27 6.48 16.40
C SER A 134 11.60 6.12 17.85
N PRO A 135 12.81 6.40 18.33
CA PRO A 135 13.14 6.30 19.75
C PRO A 135 12.43 7.38 20.58
N GLU A 136 11.91 8.43 19.96
CA GLU A 136 11.20 9.50 20.63
C GLU A 136 9.81 9.06 21.06
N ALA A 137 9.49 9.25 22.34
CA ALA A 137 8.18 8.88 22.90
C ALA A 137 7.05 9.83 22.46
N SER A 138 7.38 11.02 21.97
CA SER A 138 6.44 12.03 21.51
C SER A 138 7.03 12.82 20.36
N LEU A 139 6.36 12.76 19.19
CA LEU A 139 6.67 13.57 18.02
C LEU A 139 5.50 14.52 17.77
N SER A 140 5.79 15.79 17.53
CA SER A 140 4.79 16.81 17.17
C SER A 140 4.60 16.94 15.66
N ALA A 141 5.66 16.69 14.88
CA ALA A 141 5.66 16.73 13.43
C ALA A 141 6.78 15.83 12.91
N TYR A 142 6.66 15.42 11.65
CA TYR A 142 7.72 14.73 10.93
C TYR A 142 8.45 15.71 10.02
N ASP A 143 9.78 15.75 10.16
CA ASP A 143 10.68 16.52 9.32
C ASP A 143 11.95 15.70 8.98
N PRO A 144 12.83 16.18 8.09
CA PRO A 144 14.06 15.47 7.73
C PRO A 144 15.03 15.20 8.88
N ASN A 145 14.92 15.94 10.02
CA ASN A 145 15.78 15.79 11.19
C ASN A 145 15.16 14.86 12.25
N THR A 146 13.92 14.41 12.05
CA THR A 146 13.26 13.48 12.96
C THR A 146 14.08 12.21 13.12
N ALA A 147 14.38 11.82 14.36
CA ALA A 147 15.09 10.59 14.65
C ALA A 147 14.22 9.39 14.27
N VAL A 148 14.60 8.66 13.24
CA VAL A 148 13.88 7.50 12.73
C VAL A 148 14.80 6.29 12.71
N VAL A 149 14.31 5.17 13.23
CA VAL A 149 15.00 3.87 13.23
C VAL A 149 14.46 2.96 12.13
N PHE A 150 13.16 3.02 11.85
CA PHE A 150 12.53 2.30 10.74
C PHE A 150 11.56 3.22 9.99
N ARG A 151 11.49 3.00 8.68
CA ARG A 151 10.54 3.71 7.79
C ARG A 151 9.91 2.73 6.81
N SER A 152 8.61 2.88 6.55
CA SER A 152 7.88 2.05 5.60
C SER A 152 8.43 2.22 4.18
N ALA A 153 8.62 1.11 3.49
CA ALA A 153 8.89 1.07 2.06
C ALA A 153 7.57 1.06 1.27
N VAL A 154 7.63 1.41 -0.01
CA VAL A 154 6.49 1.26 -0.92
C VAL A 154 6.25 -0.23 -1.18
N PRO A 155 5.03 -0.75 -0.99
CA PRO A 155 4.71 -2.12 -1.32
C PRO A 155 4.86 -2.41 -2.83
N GLU A 156 5.16 -3.64 -3.17
CA GLU A 156 5.16 -4.08 -4.57
C GLU A 156 3.80 -3.86 -5.24
N GLY A 157 3.83 -3.47 -6.52
CA GLY A 157 2.62 -3.23 -7.31
C GLY A 157 1.91 -1.90 -7.04
N TYR A 158 2.48 -1.04 -6.20
CA TYR A 158 1.94 0.31 -5.98
C TYR A 158 2.46 1.28 -7.05
N THR A 159 1.57 2.13 -7.56
CA THR A 159 1.97 3.25 -8.41
C THR A 159 2.59 4.34 -7.55
N VAL A 160 3.86 4.62 -7.78
CA VAL A 160 4.57 5.71 -7.08
C VAL A 160 4.34 7.01 -7.83
N ILE A 161 3.78 7.99 -7.13
CA ILE A 161 3.60 9.35 -7.62
C ILE A 161 4.64 10.22 -6.93
N PRO A 162 5.61 10.80 -7.65
CA PRO A 162 6.57 11.70 -7.04
C PRO A 162 5.85 12.91 -6.42
N LEU A 163 6.28 13.31 -5.22
CA LEU A 163 5.84 14.56 -4.64
C LEU A 163 6.41 15.69 -5.50
N SER A 164 5.57 16.41 -6.22
CA SER A 164 6.03 17.57 -6.96
C SER A 164 6.41 18.67 -5.96
N SER A 165 7.68 19.03 -5.91
CA SER A 165 8.08 20.28 -5.30
C SER A 165 7.28 21.41 -5.96
N ALA A 166 6.77 22.34 -5.18
CA ALA A 166 5.77 23.38 -5.37
C ALA A 166 5.82 24.28 -6.66
N ARG A 167 6.14 23.71 -7.80
CA ARG A 167 6.22 24.37 -9.11
C ARG A 167 5.50 23.56 -10.18
N GLY A 168 4.20 23.35 -10.06
CA GLY A 168 3.31 23.11 -11.20
C GLY A 168 3.67 22.02 -12.24
N GLU A 169 4.68 21.22 -12.03
CA GLU A 169 5.09 20.16 -12.95
C GLU A 169 4.26 18.88 -12.67
N LYS A 170 3.46 18.51 -13.64
CA LYS A 170 2.83 17.21 -13.66
C LYS A 170 3.90 16.15 -13.89
N VAL A 171 4.33 15.50 -12.82
CA VAL A 171 5.24 14.36 -12.93
C VAL A 171 4.44 13.12 -13.27
N ALA A 172 4.87 12.37 -14.29
CA ALA A 172 4.21 11.13 -14.69
C ALA A 172 4.28 10.09 -13.58
N ALA A 173 3.16 9.42 -13.32
CA ALA A 173 3.10 8.31 -12.38
C ALA A 173 3.94 7.14 -12.89
N VAL A 174 4.82 6.60 -12.06
CA VAL A 174 5.61 5.40 -12.35
C VAL A 174 5.02 4.23 -11.58
N THR A 175 4.66 3.17 -12.28
CA THR A 175 4.21 1.93 -11.64
C THR A 175 5.43 1.12 -11.21
N ALA A 176 5.58 0.86 -9.92
CA ALA A 176 6.63 -0.03 -9.44
C ALA A 176 6.38 -1.46 -9.96
N PRO A 177 7.36 -2.10 -10.60
CA PRO A 177 7.16 -3.43 -11.19
C PRO A 177 6.88 -4.46 -10.10
N ALA A 178 5.89 -5.32 -10.35
CA ALA A 178 5.68 -6.52 -9.58
C ALA A 178 6.84 -7.49 -9.92
N SER A 179 7.64 -7.83 -8.93
CA SER A 179 8.72 -8.83 -8.96
C SER A 179 9.59 -8.79 -10.23
N SER A 180 10.75 -8.18 -10.11
CA SER A 180 11.68 -7.99 -11.22
C SER A 180 12.57 -9.21 -11.44
N THR A 181 12.44 -9.85 -12.54
CA THR A 181 13.58 -10.38 -13.26
C THR A 181 14.00 -9.33 -14.31
N GLY A 182 14.96 -8.50 -13.96
CA GLY A 182 15.83 -7.87 -14.94
C GLY A 182 15.45 -6.52 -15.54
N TYR A 183 14.45 -5.79 -15.07
CA TYR A 183 14.19 -4.44 -15.60
C TYR A 183 14.64 -3.35 -14.63
N GLN A 184 15.54 -2.48 -15.09
CA GLN A 184 15.86 -1.25 -14.36
C GLN A 184 14.87 -0.17 -14.76
N VAL A 185 14.12 0.35 -13.77
CA VAL A 185 13.27 1.52 -13.99
C VAL A 185 14.13 2.77 -13.90
N ALA A 186 14.41 3.39 -15.03
CA ALA A 186 15.02 4.71 -15.07
C ALA A 186 13.94 5.77 -14.93
N MET A 187 14.03 6.65 -13.94
CA MET A 187 13.20 7.84 -13.86
C MET A 187 13.70 8.85 -14.88
N LEU A 188 12.90 9.11 -15.91
CA LEU A 188 13.18 10.14 -16.88
C LEU A 188 12.57 11.47 -16.41
N ASN A 189 13.40 12.42 -16.05
CA ASN A 189 12.98 13.78 -15.73
C ASN A 189 12.77 14.54 -17.03
N ILE A 190 11.50 14.70 -17.45
CA ILE A 190 11.17 15.44 -18.67
C ILE A 190 10.91 16.88 -18.29
N PRO A 191 11.71 17.85 -18.77
CA PRO A 191 11.48 19.26 -18.50
C PRO A 191 10.13 19.71 -19.05
N ALA A 192 9.51 20.71 -18.39
CA ALA A 192 8.22 21.24 -18.81
C ALA A 192 8.30 21.82 -20.24
N PHE A 193 7.41 21.35 -21.12
CA PHE A 193 7.30 21.84 -22.49
C PHE A 193 6.62 23.21 -22.52
N LYS A 194 7.17 24.12 -23.31
CA LYS A 194 6.49 25.37 -23.66
C LYS A 194 5.45 25.09 -24.73
N LYS A 195 4.30 25.79 -24.68
CA LYS A 195 3.25 25.69 -25.69
C LYS A 195 3.83 26.03 -27.06
N GLY A 196 3.87 25.04 -27.97
CA GLY A 196 4.42 25.17 -29.31
C GLY A 196 5.71 24.41 -29.59
N ASP A 197 6.24 23.69 -28.59
CA ASP A 197 7.41 22.84 -28.79
C ASP A 197 6.99 21.48 -29.36
N ASP A 198 7.47 21.14 -30.55
CA ASP A 198 7.33 19.81 -31.17
C ASP A 198 8.43 18.87 -30.66
N THR A 199 8.35 18.49 -29.40
CA THR A 199 9.34 17.54 -28.85
C THR A 199 8.87 16.12 -29.06
N LYS A 200 9.65 15.34 -29.79
CA LYS A 200 9.44 13.89 -29.98
C LYS A 200 10.33 13.11 -29.03
N ILE A 201 9.74 12.29 -28.19
CA ILE A 201 10.47 11.33 -27.35
C ILE A 201 10.56 10.01 -28.11
N LYS A 202 11.79 9.58 -28.44
CA LYS A 202 12.07 8.27 -28.99
C LYS A 202 12.53 7.36 -27.84
N ILE A 203 11.80 6.30 -27.58
CA ILE A 203 12.18 5.30 -26.58
C ILE A 203 12.62 4.06 -27.36
N ASP A 204 13.90 3.76 -27.30
CA ASP A 204 14.47 2.54 -27.86
C ASP A 204 14.62 1.51 -26.73
N PHE A 205 13.91 0.37 -26.84
CA PHE A 205 14.09 -0.74 -25.93
C PHE A 205 15.22 -1.61 -26.47
N ALA A 206 16.35 -1.63 -25.74
CA ALA A 206 17.35 -2.66 -25.97
C ALA A 206 16.79 -3.96 -25.36
N GLY A 207 16.44 -4.92 -26.19
CA GLY A 207 16.07 -6.26 -25.76
C GLY A 207 17.25 -7.00 -25.10
N PRO A 208 16.96 -8.12 -24.44
CA PRO A 208 17.98 -8.96 -23.82
C PRO A 208 18.98 -9.52 -24.85
#